data_806a834129c41a550bcdea0745ead2b7
#
_entry.id   806a834129c41a550bcdea0745ead2b7
#
_cell.length_a   1.000
_cell.length_b   1.000
_cell.length_c   1.000
_cell.angle_alpha   90.00
_cell.angle_beta   90.00
_cell.angle_gamma   90.00
#
_symmetry.space_group_name_H-M   'P 1'
#
loop_
_entity.id
_entity.type
_entity.pdbx_description
1 polymer ?
#
loop_
_entity_poly.entity_id
_entity_poly.type
_entity_poly.pdbx_seq_one_letter_code
_entity_poly.pdbx_strand_id
1 'polypeptide(L)'
;MEVFGSSGTRGVANEELTPAFVMRVAKAAGTAWGVERVAIARDTRYTGRMLADAAASGLASTGTDVDRLGILPTPGAQFYAEREAIPVIVITASHNPPQYNGVKLVGSDGIELAVSDLEEVEETLVTEGFTVAPWDETGRSRDVDGVVREYVDELLEAASVETIADAELTVALDPGHGAGALTSPQFLRDLGCRVVTVNSQPDGHFPGRDPEPVVDNLTDLGRLVRATDADVGIAHDGDADRAIFFDENGEYVEGDATLAALAAAELETGDTAVSAVNVSQRLVDVVTDVGAELELTPIGSTNIITRIEELTENGRRVPIAGEGNGGIFFPGYRLARDGAFTAAQFLELVAERPVSEIVSPYDGYANVRHNVAYESTAERDAMLDAAANHAKSADAELNTRDGYRLDYGDAWVLARPSGTEPLVRVYAEARDGERAAELAEGMYETLVNAKAEA
;
A
#
# COMPACT_ATOMS: atom_id res chain seq x y z
N MET A 1 -6.40 -18.59 -3.68
CA MET A 1 -7.50 -17.67 -3.29
C MET A 1 -8.19 -17.17 -4.55
N GLU A 2 -9.52 -17.26 -4.63
CA GLU A 2 -10.33 -16.75 -5.74
C GLU A 2 -11.08 -15.46 -5.34
N VAL A 3 -11.28 -15.25 -4.05
CA VAL A 3 -12.07 -14.14 -3.47
C VAL A 3 -11.21 -13.02 -2.94
N PHE A 4 -10.17 -13.36 -2.19
CA PHE A 4 -9.24 -12.37 -1.65
C PHE A 4 -7.99 -12.26 -2.53
N GLY A 5 -7.69 -11.04 -2.99
CA GLY A 5 -6.38 -10.72 -3.56
C GLY A 5 -5.34 -10.47 -2.46
N SER A 6 -4.13 -10.05 -2.85
CA SER A 6 -3.04 -9.71 -1.94
C SER A 6 -3.26 -8.45 -1.07
N SER A 7 -4.47 -7.87 -1.08
CA SER A 7 -4.82 -6.67 -0.29
C SER A 7 -6.34 -6.62 -0.03
N GLY A 8 -6.96 -7.77 0.24
CA GLY A 8 -8.39 -7.89 0.46
C GLY A 8 -9.19 -8.13 -0.82
N THR A 9 -10.52 -8.01 -0.76
CA THR A 9 -11.42 -8.12 -1.90
C THR A 9 -11.93 -6.74 -2.33
N ARG A 10 -12.02 -6.48 -3.63
CA ARG A 10 -12.48 -5.21 -4.21
C ARG A 10 -13.42 -5.47 -5.39
N GLY A 11 -14.31 -4.51 -5.65
CA GLY A 11 -15.21 -4.57 -6.79
C GLY A 11 -16.05 -3.30 -6.92
N VAL A 12 -16.78 -3.17 -8.03
CA VAL A 12 -17.76 -2.09 -8.22
C VAL A 12 -18.88 -2.29 -7.19
N ALA A 13 -19.06 -1.27 -6.35
CA ALA A 13 -20.00 -1.35 -5.24
C ALA A 13 -21.44 -1.51 -5.72
N ASN A 14 -22.19 -2.41 -5.11
CA ASN A 14 -23.56 -2.80 -5.42
C ASN A 14 -23.74 -3.52 -6.79
N GLU A 15 -22.65 -3.86 -7.46
CA GLU A 15 -22.62 -4.73 -8.65
C GLU A 15 -21.86 -6.02 -8.31
N GLU A 16 -20.55 -5.92 -8.14
CA GLU A 16 -19.66 -7.02 -7.75
C GLU A 16 -19.55 -7.14 -6.22
N LEU A 17 -19.29 -6.01 -5.55
CA LEU A 17 -19.22 -5.92 -4.09
C LEU A 17 -20.58 -5.50 -3.52
N THR A 18 -21.47 -6.46 -3.35
CA THR A 18 -22.83 -6.21 -2.83
C THR A 18 -22.86 -6.24 -1.29
N PRO A 19 -23.86 -5.57 -0.63
CA PRO A 19 -24.08 -5.72 0.82
C PRO A 19 -24.26 -7.18 1.26
N ALA A 20 -24.93 -8.01 0.43
CA ALA A 20 -25.12 -9.43 0.73
C ALA A 20 -23.77 -10.19 0.73
N PHE A 21 -22.88 -9.87 -0.20
CA PHE A 21 -21.55 -10.46 -0.25
C PHE A 21 -20.71 -10.03 0.96
N VAL A 22 -20.65 -8.73 1.28
CA VAL A 22 -19.91 -8.20 2.44
C VAL A 22 -20.42 -8.78 3.76
N MET A 23 -21.74 -8.97 3.90
CA MET A 23 -22.31 -9.65 5.07
C MET A 23 -21.81 -11.10 5.18
N ARG A 24 -21.69 -11.83 4.07
CA ARG A 24 -21.16 -13.22 4.09
C ARG A 24 -19.67 -13.24 4.41
N VAL A 25 -18.87 -12.30 3.88
CA VAL A 25 -17.45 -12.14 4.24
C VAL A 25 -17.30 -11.89 5.73
N ALA A 26 -18.10 -10.97 6.30
CA ALA A 26 -18.07 -10.67 7.73
C ALA A 26 -18.50 -11.86 8.61
N LYS A 27 -19.47 -12.67 8.16
CA LYS A 27 -19.82 -13.94 8.83
C LYS A 27 -18.67 -14.93 8.80
N ALA A 28 -18.01 -15.07 7.67
CA ALA A 28 -16.88 -15.98 7.54
C ALA A 28 -15.73 -15.54 8.46
N ALA A 29 -15.38 -14.24 8.44
CA ALA A 29 -14.36 -13.68 9.31
C ALA A 29 -14.71 -13.84 10.80
N GLY A 30 -15.94 -13.50 11.21
CA GLY A 30 -16.40 -13.67 12.59
C GLY A 30 -16.39 -15.15 13.05
N THR A 31 -16.66 -16.08 12.14
CA THR A 31 -16.59 -17.53 12.40
C THR A 31 -15.15 -18.00 12.54
N ALA A 32 -14.25 -17.62 11.62
CA ALA A 32 -12.86 -18.02 11.62
C ALA A 32 -12.10 -17.44 12.85
N TRP A 33 -12.33 -16.16 13.14
CA TRP A 33 -11.71 -15.53 14.31
C TRP A 33 -12.23 -16.07 15.65
N GLY A 34 -13.51 -16.39 15.75
CA GLY A 34 -14.11 -16.94 16.97
C GLY A 34 -13.97 -16.03 18.20
N VAL A 35 -13.93 -14.72 18.01
CA VAL A 35 -13.71 -13.71 19.08
C VAL A 35 -15.01 -13.05 19.51
N GLU A 36 -15.02 -12.51 20.74
CA GLU A 36 -16.19 -11.85 21.32
C GLU A 36 -16.50 -10.50 20.64
N ARG A 37 -15.46 -9.81 20.11
CA ARG A 37 -15.58 -8.45 19.58
C ARG A 37 -14.71 -8.23 18.35
N VAL A 38 -15.24 -7.52 17.36
CA VAL A 38 -14.57 -7.11 16.13
C VAL A 38 -14.88 -5.64 15.85
N ALA A 39 -13.92 -4.85 15.38
CA ALA A 39 -14.19 -3.48 14.98
C ALA A 39 -14.43 -3.36 13.47
N ILE A 40 -15.11 -2.25 13.07
CA ILE A 40 -15.31 -1.91 11.65
C ILE A 40 -14.96 -0.43 11.47
N ALA A 41 -14.01 -0.19 10.53
CA ALA A 41 -13.67 1.14 10.03
C ALA A 41 -14.04 1.25 8.54
N ARG A 42 -14.05 2.47 8.00
CA ARG A 42 -14.21 2.72 6.57
C ARG A 42 -13.50 3.99 6.12
N ASP A 43 -13.22 4.09 4.83
CA ASP A 43 -12.81 5.34 4.19
C ASP A 43 -14.03 6.27 3.94
N THR A 44 -13.82 7.33 3.15
CA THR A 44 -14.85 8.33 2.85
C THR A 44 -15.85 7.90 1.79
N ARG A 45 -15.65 6.81 1.06
CA ARG A 45 -16.48 6.36 -0.07
C ARG A 45 -17.96 6.37 0.26
N TYR A 46 -18.76 6.86 -0.69
CA TYR A 46 -20.21 7.04 -0.52
C TYR A 46 -20.91 5.74 -0.09
N THR A 47 -20.52 4.61 -0.67
CA THR A 47 -21.09 3.29 -0.37
C THR A 47 -20.57 2.66 0.92
N GLY A 48 -19.51 3.23 1.53
CA GLY A 48 -18.82 2.65 2.68
C GLY A 48 -19.74 2.41 3.88
N ARG A 49 -20.67 3.34 4.20
CA ARG A 49 -21.59 3.17 5.32
C ARG A 49 -22.53 1.97 5.12
N MET A 50 -23.10 1.84 3.92
CA MET A 50 -24.01 0.72 3.60
C MET A 50 -23.30 -0.64 3.75
N LEU A 51 -22.05 -0.72 3.27
CA LEU A 51 -21.25 -1.95 3.35
C LEU A 51 -20.80 -2.26 4.78
N ALA A 52 -20.43 -1.23 5.57
CA ALA A 52 -20.11 -1.37 6.98
C ALA A 52 -21.33 -1.84 7.82
N ASP A 53 -22.53 -1.35 7.50
CA ASP A 53 -23.77 -1.81 8.14
C ASP A 53 -24.07 -3.29 7.81
N ALA A 54 -23.79 -3.72 6.58
CA ALA A 54 -23.90 -5.13 6.18
C ALA A 54 -22.86 -6.02 6.90
N ALA A 55 -21.61 -5.58 7.00
CA ALA A 55 -20.56 -6.28 7.74
C ALA A 55 -20.95 -6.42 9.23
N ALA A 56 -21.41 -5.34 9.87
CA ALA A 56 -21.85 -5.37 11.25
C ALA A 56 -23.00 -6.35 11.51
N SER A 57 -23.97 -6.41 10.58
CA SER A 57 -25.07 -7.38 10.66
C SER A 57 -24.56 -8.83 10.50
N GLY A 58 -23.55 -9.04 9.64
CA GLY A 58 -22.90 -10.33 9.48
C GLY A 58 -22.24 -10.81 10.77
N LEU A 59 -21.37 -9.97 11.36
CA LEU A 59 -20.68 -10.25 12.64
C LEU A 59 -21.68 -10.47 13.79
N ALA A 60 -22.67 -9.59 13.95
CA ALA A 60 -23.65 -9.73 15.01
C ALA A 60 -24.43 -11.05 14.92
N SER A 61 -24.66 -11.57 13.70
CA SER A 61 -25.35 -12.84 13.50
C SER A 61 -24.53 -14.07 13.92
N THR A 62 -23.20 -13.92 14.06
CA THR A 62 -22.31 -14.98 14.61
C THR A 62 -22.15 -14.90 16.14
N GLY A 63 -22.78 -13.91 16.80
CA GLY A 63 -22.65 -13.65 18.24
C GLY A 63 -21.53 -12.66 18.59
N THR A 64 -20.87 -12.08 17.59
CA THR A 64 -19.74 -11.17 17.78
C THR A 64 -20.22 -9.73 17.98
N ASP A 65 -19.79 -9.07 19.05
CA ASP A 65 -20.02 -7.65 19.28
C ASP A 65 -19.22 -6.79 18.29
N VAL A 66 -19.75 -5.62 17.93
CA VAL A 66 -19.17 -4.77 16.88
C VAL A 66 -18.89 -3.36 17.40
N ASP A 67 -17.61 -2.97 17.35
CA ASP A 67 -17.16 -1.60 17.57
C ASP A 67 -17.15 -0.84 16.22
N ARG A 68 -17.97 0.20 16.08
CA ARG A 68 -18.06 1.01 14.87
C ARG A 68 -17.16 2.25 15.00
N LEU A 69 -16.05 2.27 14.26
CA LEU A 69 -15.05 3.35 14.35
C LEU A 69 -15.38 4.53 13.42
N GLY A 70 -16.34 4.36 12.50
CA GLY A 70 -16.69 5.40 11.55
C GLY A 70 -15.66 5.56 10.40
N ILE A 71 -15.43 6.82 9.99
CA ILE A 71 -14.39 7.13 9.00
C ILE A 71 -13.04 7.22 9.70
N LEU A 72 -12.10 6.38 9.27
CA LEU A 72 -10.75 6.31 9.82
C LEU A 72 -9.79 5.87 8.72
N PRO A 73 -8.56 6.40 8.64
CA PRO A 73 -7.50 5.83 7.82
C PRO A 73 -7.25 4.35 8.13
N THR A 74 -6.86 3.58 7.11
CA THR A 74 -6.50 2.16 7.32
C THR A 74 -5.48 1.98 8.44
N PRO A 75 -4.36 2.74 8.51
CA PRO A 75 -3.41 2.62 9.63
C PRO A 75 -4.02 3.01 11.00
N GLY A 76 -4.98 3.91 11.04
CA GLY A 76 -5.71 4.22 12.28
C GLY A 76 -6.62 3.07 12.74
N ALA A 77 -7.18 2.29 11.80
CA ALA A 77 -7.92 1.08 12.12
C ALA A 77 -6.98 -0.04 12.62
N GLN A 78 -5.79 -0.15 12.04
CA GLN A 78 -4.74 -1.07 12.48
C GLN A 78 -4.20 -0.72 13.88
N PHE A 79 -4.00 0.58 14.16
CA PHE A 79 -3.71 1.07 15.50
C PHE A 79 -4.78 0.64 16.53
N TYR A 80 -6.06 0.80 16.19
CA TYR A 80 -7.14 0.41 17.08
C TYR A 80 -7.17 -1.10 17.34
N ALA A 81 -6.93 -1.91 16.28
CA ALA A 81 -6.86 -3.37 16.38
C ALA A 81 -5.78 -3.83 17.36
N GLU A 82 -4.56 -3.32 17.21
CA GLU A 82 -3.42 -3.61 18.08
C GLU A 82 -3.68 -3.18 19.52
N ARG A 83 -4.16 -1.95 19.74
CA ARG A 83 -4.40 -1.38 21.07
C ARG A 83 -5.47 -2.14 21.85
N GLU A 84 -6.58 -2.47 21.20
CA GLU A 84 -7.71 -3.18 21.83
C GLU A 84 -7.55 -4.70 21.79
N ALA A 85 -6.53 -5.21 21.07
CA ALA A 85 -6.30 -6.63 20.82
C ALA A 85 -7.53 -7.34 20.22
N ILE A 86 -8.19 -6.70 19.23
CA ILE A 86 -9.35 -7.23 18.50
C ILE A 86 -9.18 -7.07 16.99
N PRO A 87 -9.68 -8.01 16.17
CA PRO A 87 -9.65 -7.87 14.72
C PRO A 87 -10.48 -6.69 14.21
N VAL A 88 -10.12 -6.18 13.02
CA VAL A 88 -10.85 -5.08 12.37
C VAL A 88 -11.18 -5.44 10.91
N ILE A 89 -12.40 -5.12 10.50
CA ILE A 89 -12.81 -5.08 9.09
C ILE A 89 -12.73 -3.63 8.60
N VAL A 90 -11.93 -3.37 7.56
CA VAL A 90 -11.82 -2.06 6.94
C VAL A 90 -12.54 -2.05 5.60
N ILE A 91 -13.53 -1.17 5.46
CA ILE A 91 -14.31 -0.99 4.23
C ILE A 91 -13.66 0.12 3.39
N THR A 92 -12.85 -0.27 2.42
CA THR A 92 -12.09 0.64 1.55
C THR A 92 -11.68 -0.04 0.27
N ALA A 93 -11.49 0.73 -0.79
CA ALA A 93 -10.80 0.31 -2.01
C ALA A 93 -9.52 1.13 -2.26
N SER A 94 -8.98 1.78 -1.20
CA SER A 94 -7.73 2.55 -1.25
C SER A 94 -7.73 3.54 -2.44
N HIS A 95 -6.92 3.30 -3.45
CA HIS A 95 -6.71 4.17 -4.61
C HIS A 95 -7.67 3.96 -5.79
N ASN A 96 -8.54 2.93 -5.75
CA ASN A 96 -9.49 2.70 -6.85
C ASN A 96 -10.48 3.86 -7.02
N PRO A 97 -11.06 4.06 -8.25
CA PRO A 97 -12.05 5.09 -8.51
C PRO A 97 -13.28 5.07 -7.59
N PRO A 98 -14.09 6.15 -7.50
CA PRO A 98 -15.16 6.32 -6.51
C PRO A 98 -16.21 5.21 -6.47
N GLN A 99 -16.52 4.58 -7.61
CA GLN A 99 -17.52 3.52 -7.74
C GLN A 99 -17.07 2.19 -7.13
N TYR A 100 -15.77 2.00 -6.89
CA TYR A 100 -15.24 0.81 -6.22
C TYR A 100 -15.37 0.92 -4.70
N ASN A 101 -15.44 -0.25 -4.05
CA ASN A 101 -15.20 -0.40 -2.64
C ASN A 101 -14.54 -1.76 -2.39
N GLY A 102 -14.21 -2.07 -1.13
CA GLY A 102 -13.52 -3.31 -0.78
C GLY A 102 -13.66 -3.66 0.69
N VAL A 103 -13.14 -4.82 1.03
CA VAL A 103 -13.05 -5.34 2.40
C VAL A 103 -11.62 -5.78 2.63
N LYS A 104 -10.94 -5.16 3.60
CA LYS A 104 -9.67 -5.61 4.16
C LYS A 104 -9.92 -6.23 5.52
N LEU A 105 -9.19 -7.30 5.85
CA LEU A 105 -9.24 -7.97 7.13
C LEU A 105 -7.91 -7.75 7.86
N VAL A 106 -8.00 -7.30 9.10
CA VAL A 106 -6.87 -6.98 9.96
C VAL A 106 -6.95 -7.82 11.23
N GLY A 107 -5.85 -8.44 11.62
CA GLY A 107 -5.74 -9.24 12.84
C GLY A 107 -5.80 -8.40 14.12
N SER A 108 -5.90 -9.06 15.27
CA SER A 108 -5.90 -8.42 16.59
C SER A 108 -4.56 -7.78 16.99
N ASP A 109 -3.54 -8.05 16.24
CA ASP A 109 -2.20 -7.45 16.31
C ASP A 109 -2.03 -6.18 15.47
N GLY A 110 -3.08 -5.77 14.75
CA GLY A 110 -3.05 -4.61 13.85
C GLY A 110 -2.44 -4.90 12.46
N ILE A 111 -2.11 -6.15 12.16
CA ILE A 111 -1.49 -6.55 10.90
C ILE A 111 -2.56 -7.04 9.90
N GLU A 112 -2.44 -6.69 8.61
CA GLU A 112 -3.28 -7.28 7.56
C GLU A 112 -3.11 -8.81 7.58
N LEU A 113 -4.20 -9.57 7.47
CA LEU A 113 -4.15 -11.04 7.59
C LEU A 113 -3.17 -11.64 6.58
N ALA A 114 -2.36 -12.58 7.06
CA ALA A 114 -1.49 -13.39 6.22
C ALA A 114 -2.31 -14.23 5.22
N VAL A 115 -1.65 -14.73 4.17
CA VAL A 115 -2.31 -15.53 3.13
C VAL A 115 -3.02 -16.76 3.72
N SER A 116 -2.39 -17.46 4.69
CA SER A 116 -2.99 -18.62 5.35
C SER A 116 -4.30 -18.32 6.06
N ASP A 117 -4.37 -17.17 6.75
CA ASP A 117 -5.55 -16.77 7.52
C ASP A 117 -6.68 -16.31 6.58
N LEU A 118 -6.31 -15.63 5.47
CA LEU A 118 -7.26 -15.29 4.41
C LEU A 118 -7.84 -16.55 3.74
N GLU A 119 -7.04 -17.62 3.55
CA GLU A 119 -7.50 -18.90 3.02
C GLU A 119 -8.51 -19.57 3.94
N GLU A 120 -8.33 -19.50 5.27
CA GLU A 120 -9.29 -20.03 6.25
C GLU A 120 -10.63 -19.29 6.19
N VAL A 121 -10.58 -17.96 6.09
CA VAL A 121 -11.79 -17.13 5.90
C VAL A 121 -12.48 -17.47 4.57
N GLU A 122 -11.71 -17.64 3.49
CA GLU A 122 -12.23 -17.98 2.16
C GLU A 122 -12.89 -19.36 2.14
N GLU A 123 -12.27 -20.36 2.76
CA GLU A 123 -12.85 -21.69 2.90
C GLU A 123 -14.21 -21.63 3.64
N THR A 124 -14.27 -20.90 4.75
CA THR A 124 -15.50 -20.69 5.52
C THR A 124 -16.57 -19.97 4.68
N LEU A 125 -16.16 -18.98 3.86
CA LEU A 125 -17.06 -18.24 2.96
C LEU A 125 -17.62 -19.12 1.85
N VAL A 126 -16.78 -19.90 1.19
CA VAL A 126 -17.15 -20.76 0.04
C VAL A 126 -18.03 -21.93 0.48
N THR A 127 -17.69 -22.57 1.59
CA THR A 127 -18.46 -23.69 2.16
C THR A 127 -19.72 -23.26 2.89
N GLU A 128 -19.91 -21.94 3.12
CA GLU A 128 -20.99 -21.38 3.96
C GLU A 128 -21.00 -21.96 5.38
N GLY A 129 -19.82 -22.35 5.88
CA GLY A 129 -19.61 -22.96 7.20
C GLY A 129 -19.76 -21.99 8.37
N PHE A 130 -20.74 -21.07 8.30
CA PHE A 130 -20.90 -20.00 9.27
C PHE A 130 -21.40 -20.48 10.63
N THR A 131 -20.79 -20.01 11.70
CA THR A 131 -21.39 -20.04 13.03
C THR A 131 -22.59 -19.10 13.07
N VAL A 132 -23.69 -19.53 13.67
CA VAL A 132 -24.91 -18.72 13.84
C VAL A 132 -25.28 -18.73 15.32
N ALA A 133 -25.34 -17.55 15.92
CA ALA A 133 -25.72 -17.40 17.32
C ALA A 133 -27.22 -17.65 17.53
N PRO A 134 -27.65 -18.17 18.71
CA PRO A 134 -29.04 -18.17 19.11
C PRO A 134 -29.64 -16.75 19.10
N TRP A 135 -30.96 -16.64 18.93
CA TRP A 135 -31.63 -15.35 18.76
C TRP A 135 -31.40 -14.37 19.92
N ASP A 136 -31.13 -14.85 21.13
CA ASP A 136 -30.90 -14.10 22.36
C ASP A 136 -29.40 -13.91 22.70
N GLU A 137 -28.51 -14.47 21.87
CA GLU A 137 -27.05 -14.38 21.99
C GLU A 137 -26.40 -13.67 20.79
N THR A 138 -27.19 -12.96 19.97
CA THR A 138 -26.64 -12.15 18.86
C THR A 138 -25.82 -10.99 19.40
N GLY A 139 -24.69 -10.70 18.69
CA GLY A 139 -23.79 -9.58 19.03
C GLY A 139 -24.47 -8.20 18.95
N ARG A 140 -23.92 -7.24 19.66
CA ARG A 140 -24.39 -5.85 19.72
C ARG A 140 -23.41 -4.92 19.04
N SER A 141 -23.92 -3.85 18.43
CA SER A 141 -23.07 -2.80 17.86
C SER A 141 -23.06 -1.56 18.77
N ARG A 142 -21.88 -0.93 18.87
CA ARG A 142 -21.73 0.39 19.51
C ARG A 142 -20.86 1.28 18.64
N ASP A 143 -21.13 2.57 18.66
CA ASP A 143 -20.23 3.56 18.07
C ASP A 143 -19.09 3.85 19.05
N VAL A 144 -17.86 4.00 18.53
CA VAL A 144 -16.66 4.33 19.31
C VAL A 144 -16.14 5.68 18.83
N ASP A 145 -16.15 6.65 19.74
CA ASP A 145 -15.67 8.01 19.48
C ASP A 145 -14.23 8.19 19.96
N GLY A 146 -13.53 9.19 19.40
CA GLY A 146 -12.20 9.60 19.86
C GLY A 146 -11.02 8.92 19.20
N VAL A 147 -11.21 7.82 18.46
CA VAL A 147 -10.13 7.01 17.85
C VAL A 147 -9.24 7.84 16.91
N VAL A 148 -9.84 8.78 16.16
CA VAL A 148 -9.07 9.72 15.30
C VAL A 148 -8.01 10.48 16.10
N ARG A 149 -8.39 11.02 17.26
CA ARG A 149 -7.47 11.79 18.10
C ARG A 149 -6.42 10.88 18.75
N GLU A 150 -6.84 9.73 19.25
CA GLU A 150 -5.93 8.76 19.88
C GLU A 150 -4.87 8.25 18.90
N TYR A 151 -5.25 8.02 17.64
CA TYR A 151 -4.30 7.66 16.58
C TYR A 151 -3.33 8.81 16.25
N VAL A 152 -3.81 10.07 16.21
CA VAL A 152 -2.92 11.24 16.02
C VAL A 152 -1.97 11.41 17.20
N ASP A 153 -2.42 11.18 18.42
CA ASP A 153 -1.59 11.26 19.63
C ASP A 153 -0.47 10.20 19.59
N GLU A 154 -0.78 9.00 19.16
CA GLU A 154 0.20 7.91 19.01
C GLU A 154 1.22 8.20 17.90
N LEU A 155 0.78 8.75 16.76
CA LEU A 155 1.71 9.21 15.71
C LEU A 155 2.69 10.26 16.24
N LEU A 156 2.23 11.21 17.08
CA LEU A 156 3.08 12.22 17.69
C LEU A 156 4.08 11.63 18.70
N GLU A 157 3.68 10.58 19.43
CA GLU A 157 4.59 9.89 20.34
C GLU A 157 5.71 9.16 19.60
N ALA A 158 5.45 8.69 18.38
CA ALA A 158 6.40 7.96 17.56
C ALA A 158 7.29 8.85 16.67
N ALA A 159 6.90 10.11 16.40
CA ALA A 159 7.59 11.04 15.52
C ALA A 159 8.60 11.93 16.28
N SER A 160 9.63 12.42 15.58
CA SER A 160 10.62 13.37 16.09
C SER A 160 10.07 14.80 16.11
N VAL A 161 9.06 15.06 16.96
CA VAL A 161 8.31 16.33 17.01
C VAL A 161 9.24 17.54 17.15
N GLU A 162 10.24 17.50 18.04
CA GLU A 162 11.15 18.62 18.27
C GLU A 162 11.95 18.98 17.02
N THR A 163 12.49 17.99 16.31
CA THR A 163 13.27 18.17 15.07
C THR A 163 12.43 18.85 13.98
N ILE A 164 11.20 18.37 13.78
CA ILE A 164 10.31 18.91 12.74
C ILE A 164 9.81 20.31 13.11
N ALA A 165 9.46 20.55 14.38
CA ALA A 165 8.98 21.84 14.86
C ALA A 165 10.05 22.94 14.77
N ASP A 166 11.31 22.63 15.10
CA ASP A 166 12.42 23.58 15.05
C ASP A 166 12.75 24.04 13.61
N ALA A 167 12.37 23.23 12.60
CA ALA A 167 12.58 23.57 11.19
C ALA A 167 11.53 24.54 10.62
N GLU A 168 10.43 24.82 11.35
CA GLU A 168 9.34 25.76 10.96
C GLU A 168 8.76 25.52 9.55
N LEU A 169 8.67 24.26 9.12
CA LEU A 169 8.29 23.85 7.76
C LEU A 169 6.87 24.29 7.37
N THR A 170 6.73 24.72 6.12
CA THR A 170 5.44 24.92 5.46
C THR A 170 5.12 23.70 4.59
N VAL A 171 4.04 23.01 4.87
CA VAL A 171 3.58 21.81 4.18
C VAL A 171 2.33 22.12 3.35
N ALA A 172 2.39 21.83 2.05
CA ALA A 172 1.21 21.75 1.19
C ALA A 172 0.66 20.31 1.23
N LEU A 173 -0.58 20.14 1.67
CA LEU A 173 -1.18 18.81 1.87
C LEU A 173 -2.40 18.59 0.98
N ASP A 174 -2.42 17.45 0.28
CA ASP A 174 -3.56 16.93 -0.48
C ASP A 174 -3.99 15.55 0.06
N PRO A 175 -4.92 15.45 1.00
CA PRO A 175 -5.44 14.17 1.48
C PRO A 175 -6.46 13.52 0.53
N GLY A 176 -6.64 14.05 -0.68
CA GLY A 176 -7.47 13.48 -1.74
C GLY A 176 -8.92 13.24 -1.38
N HIS A 177 -9.55 14.10 -0.57
CA HIS A 177 -10.89 13.89 -0.02
C HIS A 177 -11.07 12.58 0.79
N GLY A 178 -9.97 11.84 1.02
CA GLY A 178 -9.95 10.55 1.69
C GLY A 178 -9.98 10.64 3.22
N ALA A 179 -9.79 9.50 3.88
CA ALA A 179 -9.82 9.38 5.34
C ALA A 179 -8.69 10.17 6.02
N GLY A 180 -7.54 10.34 5.34
CA GLY A 180 -6.42 11.18 5.80
C GLY A 180 -6.79 12.65 6.03
N ALA A 181 -7.88 13.14 5.43
CA ALA A 181 -8.39 14.50 5.70
C ALA A 181 -8.83 14.72 7.17
N LEU A 182 -9.12 13.65 7.91
CA LEU A 182 -9.52 13.72 9.31
C LEU A 182 -8.32 13.69 10.28
N THR A 183 -7.16 13.26 9.83
CA THR A 183 -5.97 13.02 10.68
C THR A 183 -4.79 13.90 10.29
N SER A 184 -4.31 13.80 9.04
CA SER A 184 -3.05 14.39 8.59
C SER A 184 -2.97 15.91 8.71
N PRO A 185 -4.04 16.72 8.45
CA PRO A 185 -3.96 18.16 8.65
C PRO A 185 -3.70 18.56 10.10
N GLN A 186 -4.29 17.83 11.07
CA GLN A 186 -4.09 18.11 12.50
C GLN A 186 -2.75 17.55 12.95
N PHE A 187 -2.40 16.34 12.57
CA PHE A 187 -1.11 15.72 12.88
C PHE A 187 0.06 16.62 12.48
N LEU A 188 0.08 17.09 11.22
CA LEU A 188 1.17 17.97 10.74
C LEU A 188 1.22 19.32 11.46
N ARG A 189 0.07 19.87 11.88
CA ARG A 189 0.07 21.09 12.72
C ARG A 189 0.60 20.81 14.12
N ASP A 190 0.25 19.69 14.71
CA ASP A 190 0.72 19.28 16.03
C ASP A 190 2.23 18.92 16.01
N LEU A 191 2.79 18.53 14.84
CA LEU A 191 4.24 18.44 14.58
C LEU A 191 4.94 19.81 14.48
N GLY A 192 4.20 20.92 14.54
CA GLY A 192 4.76 22.28 14.43
C GLY A 192 4.77 22.87 13.02
N CYS A 193 4.27 22.17 12.00
CA CYS A 193 4.25 22.66 10.63
C CYS A 193 3.15 23.69 10.38
N ARG A 194 3.42 24.63 9.49
CA ARG A 194 2.40 25.45 8.85
C ARG A 194 1.76 24.65 7.70
N VAL A 195 0.47 24.31 7.80
CA VAL A 195 -0.22 23.43 6.84
C VAL A 195 -1.20 24.21 5.97
N VAL A 196 -1.02 24.13 4.65
CA VAL A 196 -1.94 24.64 3.63
C VAL A 196 -2.51 23.43 2.88
N THR A 197 -3.83 23.39 2.65
CA THR A 197 -4.48 22.18 2.15
C THR A 197 -5.25 22.42 0.84
N VAL A 198 -5.28 21.39 -0.02
CA VAL A 198 -6.23 21.22 -1.12
C VAL A 198 -6.93 19.86 -0.93
N ASN A 199 -8.15 19.68 -1.44
CA ASN A 199 -8.94 18.44 -1.34
C ASN A 199 -9.06 17.88 0.09
N SER A 200 -9.04 18.74 1.12
CA SER A 200 -8.98 18.33 2.53
C SER A 200 -10.36 18.13 3.19
N GLN A 201 -11.44 18.22 2.45
CA GLN A 201 -12.77 17.91 2.94
C GLN A 201 -13.11 16.45 2.61
N PRO A 202 -13.45 15.60 3.59
CA PRO A 202 -13.88 14.23 3.33
C PRO A 202 -15.07 14.18 2.37
N ASP A 203 -14.90 13.54 1.21
CA ASP A 203 -15.96 13.38 0.21
C ASP A 203 -15.73 12.11 -0.63
N GLY A 204 -16.61 11.12 -0.48
CA GLY A 204 -16.49 9.83 -1.17
C GLY A 204 -16.79 9.85 -2.68
N HIS A 205 -17.09 11.02 -3.26
CA HIS A 205 -17.15 11.21 -4.70
C HIS A 205 -15.80 11.62 -5.31
N PHE A 206 -14.84 12.01 -4.46
CA PHE A 206 -13.49 12.44 -4.86
C PHE A 206 -13.50 13.55 -5.95
N PRO A 207 -14.21 14.67 -5.71
CA PRO A 207 -14.52 15.65 -6.76
C PRO A 207 -13.30 16.45 -7.27
N GLY A 208 -12.22 16.51 -6.48
CA GLY A 208 -11.01 17.27 -6.83
C GLY A 208 -10.02 16.46 -7.66
N ARG A 209 -9.91 15.17 -7.41
CA ARG A 209 -9.04 14.23 -8.13
C ARG A 209 -9.42 12.79 -7.85
N ASP A 210 -8.98 11.88 -8.70
CA ASP A 210 -9.05 10.45 -8.40
C ASP A 210 -8.21 10.10 -7.15
N PRO A 211 -8.60 9.08 -6.36
CA PRO A 211 -7.92 8.72 -5.12
C PRO A 211 -6.46 8.29 -5.30
N GLU A 212 -6.09 7.76 -6.47
CA GLU A 212 -4.72 7.32 -6.73
C GLU A 212 -3.76 8.51 -6.81
N PRO A 213 -2.71 8.57 -5.95
CA PRO A 213 -1.81 9.72 -5.87
C PRO A 213 -0.67 9.64 -6.92
N VAL A 214 -1.04 9.59 -8.20
CA VAL A 214 -0.11 9.64 -9.34
C VAL A 214 0.01 11.07 -9.88
N VAL A 215 1.10 11.35 -10.59
CA VAL A 215 1.45 12.70 -11.08
C VAL A 215 0.30 13.40 -11.82
N ASP A 216 -0.44 12.67 -12.66
CA ASP A 216 -1.54 13.22 -13.45
C ASP A 216 -2.71 13.71 -12.57
N ASN A 217 -2.93 13.08 -11.42
CA ASN A 217 -3.97 13.43 -10.46
C ASN A 217 -3.54 14.54 -9.49
N LEU A 218 -2.25 14.84 -9.37
CA LEU A 218 -1.70 15.71 -8.32
C LEU A 218 -1.27 17.11 -8.82
N THR A 219 -1.71 17.51 -10.00
CA THR A 219 -1.36 18.81 -10.61
C THR A 219 -1.65 20.01 -9.70
N ASP A 220 -2.76 19.97 -8.95
CA ASP A 220 -3.15 21.06 -8.04
C ASP A 220 -2.27 21.13 -6.79
N LEU A 221 -1.70 20.01 -6.32
CA LEU A 221 -0.75 19.99 -5.22
C LEU A 221 0.55 20.71 -5.63
N GLY A 222 1.12 20.40 -6.80
CA GLY A 222 2.32 21.10 -7.29
C GLY A 222 2.09 22.60 -7.50
N ARG A 223 0.89 23.01 -7.92
CA ARG A 223 0.51 24.44 -7.97
C ARG A 223 0.41 25.07 -6.59
N LEU A 224 -0.14 24.33 -5.60
CA LEU A 224 -0.27 24.80 -4.22
C LEU A 224 1.10 25.01 -3.58
N VAL A 225 2.04 24.08 -3.77
CA VAL A 225 3.43 24.22 -3.29
C VAL A 225 4.01 25.55 -3.79
N ARG A 226 4.00 25.76 -5.11
CA ARG A 226 4.53 27.02 -5.72
C ARG A 226 3.81 28.28 -5.28
N ALA A 227 2.49 28.21 -5.06
CA ALA A 227 1.69 29.39 -4.69
C ALA A 227 1.84 29.82 -3.23
N THR A 228 2.31 28.92 -2.39
CA THR A 228 2.43 29.14 -0.93
C THR A 228 3.86 29.15 -0.43
N ASP A 229 4.84 29.02 -1.36
CA ASP A 229 6.24 28.82 -1.03
C ASP A 229 6.42 27.70 0.03
N ALA A 230 5.72 26.57 -0.18
CA ALA A 230 5.80 25.44 0.73
C ALA A 230 7.12 24.68 0.54
N ASP A 231 7.72 24.20 1.63
CA ASP A 231 8.96 23.45 1.63
C ASP A 231 8.78 22.04 1.07
N VAL A 232 7.56 21.50 1.17
CA VAL A 232 7.20 20.17 0.70
C VAL A 232 5.71 20.05 0.40
N GLY A 233 5.36 19.27 -0.64
CA GLY A 233 4.00 18.82 -0.89
C GLY A 233 3.83 17.38 -0.45
N ILE A 234 2.68 17.04 0.16
CA ILE A 234 2.33 15.68 0.60
C ILE A 234 0.95 15.33 0.08
N ALA A 235 0.82 14.13 -0.52
CA ALA A 235 -0.46 13.59 -0.98
C ALA A 235 -0.71 12.20 -0.38
N HIS A 236 -1.98 11.92 -0.03
CA HIS A 236 -2.44 10.59 0.36
C HIS A 236 -3.39 9.99 -0.67
N ASP A 237 -3.56 8.68 -0.62
CA ASP A 237 -4.65 7.97 -1.29
C ASP A 237 -5.94 7.96 -0.43
N GLY A 238 -6.97 7.22 -0.87
CA GLY A 238 -8.30 7.30 -0.25
C GLY A 238 -8.38 6.84 1.21
N ASP A 239 -7.56 5.89 1.62
CA ASP A 239 -7.49 5.37 2.99
C ASP A 239 -6.18 5.71 3.71
N ALA A 240 -5.35 6.58 3.09
CA ALA A 240 -4.14 7.18 3.64
C ALA A 240 -3.10 6.17 4.15
N ASP A 241 -3.03 4.99 3.52
CA ASP A 241 -1.94 4.03 3.76
C ASP A 241 -0.68 4.37 2.94
N ARG A 242 -0.74 5.42 2.08
CA ARG A 242 0.36 5.90 1.23
C ARG A 242 0.67 7.38 1.45
N ALA A 243 1.94 7.75 1.19
CA ALA A 243 2.37 9.14 1.06
C ALA A 243 3.22 9.31 -0.21
N ILE A 244 2.89 10.34 -0.98
CA ILE A 244 3.64 10.80 -2.16
C ILE A 244 4.03 12.26 -1.95
N PHE A 245 5.19 12.65 -2.44
CA PHE A 245 5.78 13.95 -2.14
C PHE A 245 5.99 14.82 -3.39
N PHE A 246 6.08 16.11 -3.15
CA PHE A 246 6.51 17.14 -4.10
C PHE A 246 7.64 17.94 -3.47
N ASP A 247 8.58 18.34 -4.28
CA ASP A 247 9.66 19.20 -3.84
C ASP A 247 9.21 20.65 -3.66
N GLU A 248 10.08 21.51 -3.14
CA GLU A 248 9.85 22.94 -2.92
C GLU A 248 9.60 23.72 -4.23
N ASN A 249 9.93 23.15 -5.39
CA ASN A 249 9.64 23.73 -6.70
C ASN A 249 8.27 23.31 -7.22
N GLY A 250 7.57 22.42 -6.49
CA GLY A 250 6.30 21.83 -6.89
C GLY A 250 6.45 20.80 -7.99
N GLU A 251 7.60 20.14 -8.05
CA GLU A 251 7.84 19.00 -8.92
C GLU A 251 7.53 17.67 -8.18
N TYR A 252 6.96 16.72 -8.90
CA TYR A 252 6.56 15.41 -8.36
C TYR A 252 7.80 14.59 -8.01
N VAL A 253 7.84 14.05 -6.81
CA VAL A 253 8.85 13.08 -6.37
C VAL A 253 8.32 11.67 -6.59
N GLU A 254 9.04 10.88 -7.38
CA GLU A 254 8.69 9.47 -7.58
C GLU A 254 8.75 8.70 -6.26
N GLY A 255 7.73 7.86 -6.00
CA GLY A 255 7.68 7.10 -4.76
C GLY A 255 8.86 6.16 -4.57
N ASP A 256 9.47 5.69 -5.67
CA ASP A 256 10.72 4.92 -5.63
C ASP A 256 11.91 5.76 -5.15
N ALA A 257 11.97 7.05 -5.47
CA ALA A 257 13.00 7.97 -4.96
C ALA A 257 12.79 8.26 -3.47
N THR A 258 11.52 8.43 -3.04
CA THR A 258 11.17 8.55 -1.63
C THR A 258 11.58 7.32 -0.83
N LEU A 259 11.25 6.12 -1.32
CA LEU A 259 11.63 4.85 -0.67
C LEU A 259 13.15 4.71 -0.57
N ALA A 260 13.88 5.07 -1.62
CA ALA A 260 15.35 5.04 -1.62
C ALA A 260 15.95 6.04 -0.62
N ALA A 261 15.40 7.26 -0.54
CA ALA A 261 15.87 8.28 0.40
C ALA A 261 15.64 7.86 1.87
N LEU A 262 14.45 7.35 2.18
CA LEU A 262 14.14 6.84 3.51
C LEU A 262 14.96 5.58 3.84
N ALA A 263 15.16 4.67 2.89
CA ALA A 263 16.00 3.50 3.08
C ALA A 263 17.47 3.88 3.37
N ALA A 264 18.00 4.90 2.71
CA ALA A 264 19.34 5.40 2.98
C ALA A 264 19.50 6.00 4.37
N ALA A 265 18.41 6.52 4.96
CA ALA A 265 18.40 7.06 6.32
C ALA A 265 18.24 5.97 7.39
N GLU A 266 17.44 4.93 7.10
CA GLU A 266 17.04 3.90 8.07
C GLU A 266 17.97 2.70 8.13
N LEU A 267 18.62 2.34 6.99
CA LEU A 267 19.42 1.12 6.88
C LEU A 267 20.82 1.30 7.45
N GLU A 268 21.27 0.28 8.16
CA GLU A 268 22.65 0.06 8.58
C GLU A 268 23.24 -1.19 7.93
N THR A 269 24.57 -1.29 7.93
CA THR A 269 25.25 -2.48 7.41
C THR A 269 24.77 -3.77 8.10
N GLY A 270 24.31 -4.73 7.31
CA GLY A 270 23.79 -6.02 7.78
C GLY A 270 22.28 -6.05 8.02
N ASP A 271 21.58 -4.92 7.88
CA ASP A 271 20.12 -4.87 7.88
C ASP A 271 19.53 -5.53 6.62
N THR A 272 18.22 -5.70 6.61
CA THR A 272 17.48 -6.20 5.45
C THR A 272 16.38 -5.20 5.09
N ALA A 273 16.32 -4.80 3.82
CA ALA A 273 15.13 -4.16 3.25
C ALA A 273 14.25 -5.21 2.57
N VAL A 274 12.93 -5.03 2.58
CA VAL A 274 11.98 -5.91 1.89
C VAL A 274 11.17 -5.11 0.88
N SER A 275 11.07 -5.59 -0.37
CA SER A 275 10.26 -4.95 -1.39
C SER A 275 9.71 -5.98 -2.39
N ALA A 276 8.83 -5.53 -3.30
CA ALA A 276 8.30 -6.38 -4.34
C ALA A 276 9.28 -6.52 -5.53
N VAL A 277 9.12 -7.57 -6.34
CA VAL A 277 10.00 -7.88 -7.49
C VAL A 277 10.08 -6.79 -8.55
N ASN A 278 9.21 -5.80 -8.54
CA ASN A 278 9.22 -4.64 -9.44
C ASN A 278 9.86 -3.39 -8.84
N VAL A 279 10.57 -3.54 -7.72
CA VAL A 279 11.25 -2.43 -7.05
C VAL A 279 12.28 -1.78 -7.97
N SER A 280 12.42 -0.46 -7.85
CA SER A 280 13.38 0.34 -8.59
C SER A 280 14.84 -0.05 -8.28
N GLN A 281 15.71 0.09 -9.27
CA GLN A 281 17.15 -0.01 -9.12
C GLN A 281 17.71 0.96 -8.07
N ARG A 282 17.01 2.08 -7.82
CA ARG A 282 17.35 3.05 -6.76
C ARG A 282 17.50 2.38 -5.39
N LEU A 283 16.54 1.53 -5.01
CA LEU A 283 16.60 0.80 -3.74
C LEU A 283 17.72 -0.25 -3.74
N VAL A 284 17.92 -0.97 -4.86
CA VAL A 284 19.00 -1.94 -5.00
C VAL A 284 20.36 -1.28 -4.79
N ASP A 285 20.57 -0.12 -5.41
CA ASP A 285 21.82 0.66 -5.26
C ASP A 285 22.02 1.11 -3.80
N VAL A 286 20.99 1.67 -3.17
CA VAL A 286 21.05 2.11 -1.74
C VAL A 286 21.42 0.95 -0.82
N VAL A 287 20.73 -0.18 -0.94
CA VAL A 287 20.96 -1.37 -0.10
C VAL A 287 22.39 -1.86 -0.27
N THR A 288 22.89 -1.87 -1.52
CA THR A 288 24.28 -2.27 -1.85
C THR A 288 25.29 -1.30 -1.25
N ASP A 289 25.08 0.00 -1.39
CA ASP A 289 25.99 1.04 -0.92
C ASP A 289 26.10 1.05 0.61
N VAL A 290 25.01 0.80 1.32
CA VAL A 290 24.99 0.71 2.80
C VAL A 290 25.59 -0.62 3.29
N GLY A 291 25.63 -1.66 2.45
CA GLY A 291 26.03 -3.02 2.84
C GLY A 291 24.93 -3.77 3.58
N ALA A 292 23.68 -3.48 3.25
CA ALA A 292 22.48 -4.19 3.68
C ALA A 292 22.10 -5.30 2.68
N GLU A 293 21.05 -6.05 2.96
CA GLU A 293 20.49 -7.07 2.08
C GLU A 293 19.11 -6.65 1.56
N LEU A 294 18.77 -7.04 0.31
CA LEU A 294 17.44 -6.83 -0.27
C LEU A 294 16.72 -8.15 -0.45
N GLU A 295 15.58 -8.28 0.20
CA GLU A 295 14.66 -9.41 0.00
C GLU A 295 13.50 -8.98 -0.92
N LEU A 296 13.29 -9.74 -1.99
CA LEU A 296 12.22 -9.51 -2.94
C LEU A 296 11.07 -10.49 -2.74
N THR A 297 9.84 -9.98 -2.79
CA THR A 297 8.60 -10.75 -2.66
C THR A 297 7.76 -10.66 -3.95
N PRO A 298 6.74 -11.50 -4.13
CA PRO A 298 5.67 -11.20 -5.07
C PRO A 298 5.03 -9.84 -4.74
N ILE A 299 4.41 -9.21 -5.76
CA ILE A 299 3.73 -7.92 -5.57
C ILE A 299 2.55 -8.07 -4.61
N GLY A 300 2.39 -7.10 -3.71
CA GLY A 300 1.29 -6.98 -2.75
C GLY A 300 1.74 -6.91 -1.30
N SER A 301 1.03 -6.09 -0.51
CA SER A 301 1.36 -5.80 0.89
C SER A 301 1.46 -7.05 1.76
N THR A 302 0.52 -7.99 1.62
CA THR A 302 0.51 -9.24 2.39
C THR A 302 1.80 -10.06 2.20
N ASN A 303 2.35 -10.10 0.97
CA ASN A 303 3.60 -10.82 0.71
C ASN A 303 4.81 -10.14 1.40
N ILE A 304 4.83 -8.80 1.40
CA ILE A 304 5.87 -8.02 2.09
C ILE A 304 5.77 -8.24 3.60
N ILE A 305 4.57 -8.14 4.17
CA ILE A 305 4.30 -8.37 5.59
C ILE A 305 4.78 -9.77 6.02
N THR A 306 4.32 -10.82 5.35
CA THR A 306 4.71 -12.20 5.65
C THR A 306 6.24 -12.37 5.62
N ARG A 307 6.93 -11.73 4.65
CA ARG A 307 8.38 -11.82 4.57
C ARG A 307 9.08 -11.08 5.71
N ILE A 308 8.56 -9.93 6.14
CA ILE A 308 9.08 -9.18 7.28
C ILE A 308 8.96 -10.04 8.56
N GLU A 309 7.80 -10.66 8.78
CA GLU A 309 7.57 -11.55 9.93
C GLU A 309 8.57 -12.72 9.96
N GLU A 310 8.69 -13.45 8.84
CA GLU A 310 9.65 -14.57 8.71
C GLU A 310 11.10 -14.13 9.01
N LEU A 311 11.51 -12.96 8.49
CA LEU A 311 12.88 -12.45 8.72
C LEU A 311 13.09 -12.04 10.17
N THR A 312 12.11 -11.38 10.77
CA THR A 312 12.17 -10.91 12.16
C THR A 312 12.17 -12.09 13.14
N GLU A 313 11.37 -13.12 12.91
CA GLU A 313 11.37 -14.36 13.68
C GLU A 313 12.73 -15.08 13.62
N ASN A 314 13.44 -14.96 12.49
CA ASN A 314 14.79 -15.47 12.31
C ASN A 314 15.90 -14.53 12.84
N GLY A 315 15.53 -13.46 13.56
CA GLY A 315 16.44 -12.52 14.19
C GLY A 315 17.10 -11.52 13.23
N ARG A 316 16.54 -11.32 12.01
CA ARG A 316 16.98 -10.29 11.07
C ARG A 316 16.33 -8.95 11.44
N ARG A 317 17.09 -7.86 11.36
CA ARG A 317 16.53 -6.52 11.50
C ARG A 317 16.02 -6.04 10.13
N VAL A 318 14.74 -5.64 10.08
CA VAL A 318 14.08 -5.08 8.90
C VAL A 318 13.56 -3.68 9.27
N PRO A 319 14.37 -2.62 9.13
CA PRO A 319 13.95 -1.28 9.54
C PRO A 319 12.95 -0.65 8.57
N ILE A 320 13.04 -0.98 7.28
CA ILE A 320 12.18 -0.42 6.23
C ILE A 320 11.80 -1.47 5.19
N ALA A 321 10.57 -1.38 4.70
CA ALA A 321 10.08 -2.13 3.56
C ALA A 321 9.06 -1.29 2.77
N GLY A 322 8.75 -1.65 1.52
CA GLY A 322 7.71 -0.92 0.78
C GLY A 322 7.77 -1.11 -0.72
N GLU A 323 6.92 -0.35 -1.38
CA GLU A 323 6.78 -0.29 -2.83
C GLU A 323 6.85 1.17 -3.30
N GLY A 324 7.31 1.41 -4.53
CA GLY A 324 7.39 2.74 -5.14
C GLY A 324 6.07 3.46 -5.38
N ASN A 325 4.97 2.91 -4.90
CA ASN A 325 3.63 3.52 -4.93
C ASN A 325 3.33 4.40 -3.71
N GLY A 326 4.31 4.64 -2.84
CA GLY A 326 4.19 5.42 -1.60
C GLY A 326 3.72 4.63 -0.38
N GLY A 327 3.51 3.32 -0.51
CA GLY A 327 3.18 2.41 0.60
C GLY A 327 4.44 1.88 1.28
N ILE A 328 4.86 2.50 2.37
CA ILE A 328 6.10 2.19 3.09
C ILE A 328 5.77 1.65 4.48
N PHE A 329 6.52 0.64 4.90
CA PHE A 329 6.47 0.03 6.22
C PHE A 329 7.70 0.44 7.03
N PHE A 330 7.47 0.75 8.28
CA PHE A 330 8.51 0.92 9.30
C PHE A 330 8.24 -0.08 10.43
N PRO A 331 8.74 -1.33 10.32
CA PRO A 331 8.41 -2.38 11.28
C PRO A 331 8.80 -2.08 12.73
N GLY A 332 9.77 -1.17 12.93
CA GLY A 332 10.14 -0.66 14.25
C GLY A 332 9.06 0.19 14.92
N TYR A 333 8.15 0.79 14.13
CA TYR A 333 6.97 1.52 14.60
C TYR A 333 5.75 0.60 14.59
N ARG A 334 5.32 0.17 13.42
CA ARG A 334 4.19 -0.76 13.23
C ARG A 334 4.36 -1.53 11.91
N LEU A 335 3.96 -2.79 11.89
CA LEU A 335 3.94 -3.58 10.66
C LEU A 335 2.68 -3.27 9.83
N ALA A 336 2.59 -2.00 9.43
CA ALA A 336 1.52 -1.43 8.62
C ALA A 336 2.08 -0.36 7.70
N ARG A 337 1.43 -0.16 6.54
CA ARG A 337 1.67 1.05 5.74
C ARG A 337 0.92 2.20 6.39
N ASP A 338 1.62 3.28 6.66
CA ASP A 338 1.07 4.46 7.29
C ASP A 338 1.59 5.73 6.58
N GLY A 339 0.72 6.35 5.78
CA GLY A 339 1.10 7.54 5.03
C GLY A 339 1.41 8.74 5.92
N ALA A 340 0.76 8.87 7.08
CA ALA A 340 1.05 9.96 8.02
C ALA A 340 2.41 9.75 8.72
N PHE A 341 2.73 8.52 9.14
CA PHE A 341 4.03 8.22 9.71
C PHE A 341 5.16 8.34 8.67
N THR A 342 4.92 7.84 7.44
CA THR A 342 5.86 8.03 6.31
C THR A 342 6.13 9.52 6.05
N ALA A 343 5.08 10.36 6.14
CA ALA A 343 5.26 11.81 6.02
C ALA A 343 6.13 12.38 7.13
N ALA A 344 5.94 11.96 8.39
CA ALA A 344 6.78 12.40 9.50
C ALA A 344 8.25 12.01 9.30
N GLN A 345 8.53 10.76 8.94
CA GLN A 345 9.90 10.28 8.67
C GLN A 345 10.57 11.05 7.52
N PHE A 346 9.82 11.38 6.47
CA PHE A 346 10.35 12.20 5.38
C PHE A 346 10.57 13.67 5.81
N LEU A 347 9.69 14.23 6.66
CA LEU A 347 9.84 15.59 7.19
C LEU A 347 11.08 15.74 8.09
N GLU A 348 11.54 14.69 8.75
CA GLU A 348 12.82 14.70 9.48
C GLU A 348 13.99 14.96 8.52
N LEU A 349 13.98 14.38 7.33
CA LEU A 349 15.00 14.66 6.30
C LEU A 349 14.86 16.09 5.75
N VAL A 350 13.61 16.56 5.55
CA VAL A 350 13.32 17.91 5.05
C VAL A 350 13.74 18.98 6.07
N ALA A 351 13.73 18.68 7.35
CA ALA A 351 14.23 19.58 8.38
C ALA A 351 15.74 19.90 8.24
N GLU A 352 16.50 19.01 7.59
CA GLU A 352 17.94 19.19 7.39
C GLU A 352 18.29 19.85 6.04
N ARG A 353 17.50 19.59 4.98
CA ARG A 353 17.79 20.04 3.60
C ARG A 353 16.54 20.00 2.72
N PRO A 354 16.47 20.78 1.61
CA PRO A 354 15.35 20.79 0.68
C PRO A 354 15.08 19.42 0.08
N VAL A 355 13.80 19.15 -0.28
CA VAL A 355 13.39 17.87 -0.89
C VAL A 355 14.17 17.58 -2.16
N SER A 356 14.37 18.57 -3.05
CA SER A 356 15.14 18.41 -4.28
C SER A 356 16.58 17.90 -4.04
N GLU A 357 17.21 18.33 -2.95
CA GLU A 357 18.55 17.85 -2.56
C GLU A 357 18.51 16.44 -1.97
N ILE A 358 17.44 16.09 -1.24
CA ILE A 358 17.25 14.75 -0.66
C ILE A 358 17.14 13.72 -1.77
N VAL A 359 16.35 14.01 -2.81
CA VAL A 359 16.02 13.01 -3.86
C VAL A 359 16.98 13.01 -5.03
N SER A 360 17.77 14.08 -5.24
CA SER A 360 18.70 14.21 -6.37
C SER A 360 19.69 13.04 -6.54
N PRO A 361 20.19 12.35 -5.48
CA PRO A 361 21.05 11.18 -5.66
C PRO A 361 20.37 10.00 -6.36
N TYR A 362 19.03 9.99 -6.32
CA TYR A 362 18.18 8.93 -6.85
C TYR A 362 17.57 9.27 -8.22
N ASP A 363 17.95 10.37 -8.84
CA ASP A 363 17.56 10.76 -10.20
C ASP A 363 18.31 9.99 -11.27
N GLY A 364 17.81 10.08 -12.51
CA GLY A 364 18.52 9.58 -13.69
C GLY A 364 18.36 8.09 -13.94
N TYR A 365 17.33 7.46 -13.39
CA TYR A 365 16.94 6.09 -13.76
C TYR A 365 15.85 6.12 -14.83
N ALA A 366 16.03 5.35 -15.89
CA ALA A 366 15.05 5.18 -16.96
C ALA A 366 14.25 3.90 -16.75
N ASN A 367 12.95 4.03 -16.62
CA ASN A 367 12.01 2.91 -16.51
C ASN A 367 11.24 2.75 -17.82
N VAL A 368 11.30 1.57 -18.41
CA VAL A 368 10.62 1.21 -19.67
C VAL A 368 9.58 0.14 -19.38
N ARG A 369 8.37 0.30 -19.91
CA ARG A 369 7.25 -0.62 -19.68
C ARG A 369 6.59 -1.01 -20.99
N HIS A 370 6.34 -2.31 -21.16
CA HIS A 370 5.54 -2.85 -22.26
C HIS A 370 4.45 -3.79 -21.71
N ASN A 371 3.37 -3.91 -22.45
CA ASN A 371 2.28 -4.84 -22.16
C ASN A 371 2.02 -5.71 -23.39
N VAL A 372 1.96 -7.02 -23.22
CA VAL A 372 1.59 -7.96 -24.27
C VAL A 372 0.29 -8.64 -23.87
N ALA A 373 -0.82 -8.22 -24.50
CA ALA A 373 -2.14 -8.83 -24.26
C ALA A 373 -2.21 -10.24 -24.84
N TYR A 374 -3.00 -11.13 -24.21
CA TYR A 374 -3.29 -12.46 -24.70
C TYR A 374 -4.81 -12.69 -24.74
N GLU A 375 -5.25 -13.60 -25.64
CA GLU A 375 -6.67 -13.96 -25.81
C GLU A 375 -6.98 -15.37 -25.26
N SER A 376 -5.95 -16.17 -24.99
CA SER A 376 -6.09 -17.53 -24.50
C SER A 376 -5.04 -17.91 -23.45
N THR A 377 -5.35 -18.92 -22.64
CA THR A 377 -4.38 -19.50 -21.70
C THR A 377 -3.15 -20.09 -22.43
N ALA A 378 -3.36 -20.64 -23.62
CA ALA A 378 -2.24 -21.18 -24.43
C ALA A 378 -1.23 -20.08 -24.82
N GLU A 379 -1.72 -18.92 -25.29
CA GLU A 379 -0.85 -17.77 -25.58
C GLU A 379 -0.10 -17.30 -24.34
N ARG A 380 -0.81 -17.17 -23.19
CA ARG A 380 -0.19 -16.80 -21.93
C ARG A 380 0.94 -17.75 -21.53
N ASP A 381 0.66 -19.05 -21.58
CA ASP A 381 1.59 -20.08 -21.15
C ASP A 381 2.81 -20.13 -22.09
N ALA A 382 2.60 -20.00 -23.41
CA ALA A 382 3.70 -19.90 -24.38
C ALA A 382 4.59 -18.68 -24.13
N MET A 383 4.02 -17.51 -23.84
CA MET A 383 4.78 -16.31 -23.48
C MET A 383 5.59 -16.50 -22.20
N LEU A 384 5.00 -17.10 -21.17
CA LEU A 384 5.69 -17.34 -19.89
C LEU A 384 6.81 -18.38 -20.04
N ASP A 385 6.59 -19.43 -20.84
CA ASP A 385 7.64 -20.42 -21.16
C ASP A 385 8.79 -19.79 -21.94
N ALA A 386 8.49 -18.90 -22.88
CA ALA A 386 9.51 -18.16 -23.62
C ALA A 386 10.32 -17.21 -22.71
N ALA A 387 9.64 -16.48 -21.82
CA ALA A 387 10.29 -15.66 -20.80
C ALA A 387 11.20 -16.49 -19.89
N ALA A 388 10.72 -17.66 -19.44
CA ALA A 388 11.53 -18.60 -18.64
C ALA A 388 12.79 -19.09 -19.37
N ASN A 389 12.67 -19.39 -20.67
CA ASN A 389 13.80 -19.85 -21.48
C ASN A 389 14.80 -18.70 -21.74
N HIS A 390 14.30 -17.52 -22.03
CA HIS A 390 15.13 -16.31 -22.16
C HIS A 390 15.90 -16.07 -20.85
N ALA A 391 15.20 -16.10 -19.71
CA ALA A 391 15.78 -15.89 -18.40
C ALA A 391 16.88 -16.90 -18.04
N LYS A 392 16.68 -18.18 -18.35
CA LYS A 392 17.68 -19.22 -18.09
C LYS A 392 18.95 -19.07 -18.95
N SER A 393 18.87 -18.42 -20.10
CA SER A 393 19.98 -18.20 -21.02
C SER A 393 20.75 -16.89 -20.77
N ALA A 394 20.18 -15.99 -19.97
CA ALA A 394 20.80 -14.71 -19.66
C ALA A 394 21.94 -14.86 -18.64
N ASP A 395 22.96 -14.00 -18.78
CA ASP A 395 24.04 -13.86 -17.79
C ASP A 395 23.63 -12.82 -16.73
N ALA A 396 22.64 -13.18 -15.88
CA ALA A 396 22.04 -12.33 -14.87
C ALA A 396 21.54 -13.18 -13.70
N GLU A 397 21.36 -12.56 -12.54
CA GLU A 397 20.71 -13.21 -11.42
C GLU A 397 19.21 -13.34 -11.70
N LEU A 398 18.69 -14.57 -11.58
CA LEU A 398 17.29 -14.89 -11.88
C LEU A 398 16.46 -15.00 -10.60
N ASN A 399 15.41 -14.17 -10.51
CA ASN A 399 14.36 -14.30 -9.50
C ASN A 399 13.04 -14.73 -10.17
N THR A 400 12.40 -15.78 -9.62
CA THR A 400 11.16 -16.37 -10.17
C THR A 400 9.97 -16.29 -9.19
N ARG A 401 10.00 -15.42 -8.19
CA ARG A 401 8.97 -15.31 -7.15
C ARG A 401 7.63 -14.79 -7.69
N ASP A 402 7.68 -13.89 -8.70
CA ASP A 402 6.47 -13.38 -9.39
C ASP A 402 6.82 -13.04 -10.84
N GLY A 403 6.82 -14.05 -11.71
CA GLY A 403 7.33 -13.96 -13.08
C GLY A 403 8.82 -14.24 -13.17
N TYR A 404 9.50 -13.57 -14.08
CA TYR A 404 10.93 -13.77 -14.37
C TYR A 404 11.65 -12.43 -14.33
N ARG A 405 12.29 -12.12 -13.20
CA ARG A 405 13.17 -10.96 -13.04
C ARG A 405 14.62 -11.38 -13.26
N LEU A 406 15.28 -10.67 -14.15
CA LEU A 406 16.72 -10.77 -14.43
C LEU A 406 17.41 -9.53 -13.88
N ASP A 407 18.33 -9.70 -12.96
CA ASP A 407 19.12 -8.63 -12.37
C ASP A 407 20.55 -8.69 -12.89
N TYR A 408 21.02 -7.61 -13.49
CA TYR A 408 22.35 -7.45 -14.09
C TYR A 408 23.31 -6.65 -13.19
N GLY A 409 22.86 -6.27 -12.00
CA GLY A 409 23.59 -5.44 -11.04
C GLY A 409 23.33 -3.94 -11.23
N ASP A 410 23.47 -3.41 -12.44
CA ASP A 410 23.23 -2.00 -12.80
C ASP A 410 21.90 -1.77 -13.55
N ALA A 411 21.18 -2.84 -13.83
CA ALA A 411 19.91 -2.84 -14.55
C ALA A 411 19.12 -4.10 -14.25
N TRP A 412 17.81 -4.06 -14.46
CA TRP A 412 16.99 -5.26 -14.40
C TRP A 412 15.88 -5.26 -15.47
N VAL A 413 15.38 -6.45 -15.80
CA VAL A 413 14.16 -6.65 -16.59
C VAL A 413 13.28 -7.70 -15.94
N LEU A 414 11.97 -7.47 -15.92
CA LEU A 414 10.93 -8.35 -15.35
C LEU A 414 9.86 -8.61 -16.38
N ALA A 415 9.53 -9.89 -16.62
CA ALA A 415 8.31 -10.31 -17.31
C ALA A 415 7.39 -11.04 -16.35
N ARG A 416 6.14 -10.55 -16.14
CA ARG A 416 5.18 -11.17 -15.26
C ARG A 416 3.75 -11.11 -15.79
N PRO A 417 2.89 -12.13 -15.52
CA PRO A 417 1.47 -12.03 -15.84
C PRO A 417 0.81 -10.96 -14.94
N SER A 418 -0.15 -10.21 -15.50
CA SER A 418 -1.01 -9.34 -14.70
C SER A 418 -1.99 -10.18 -13.88
N GLY A 419 -2.20 -9.82 -12.61
CA GLY A 419 -3.21 -10.47 -11.75
C GLY A 419 -4.65 -10.01 -12.04
N THR A 420 -4.83 -8.91 -12.79
CA THR A 420 -6.14 -8.27 -12.99
C THR A 420 -6.55 -8.11 -14.45
N GLU A 421 -5.63 -8.27 -15.38
CA GLU A 421 -5.85 -8.05 -16.80
C GLU A 421 -5.24 -9.20 -17.63
N PRO A 422 -5.79 -9.55 -18.81
CA PRO A 422 -5.27 -10.62 -19.66
C PRO A 422 -4.04 -10.17 -20.46
N LEU A 423 -2.92 -9.87 -19.75
CA LEU A 423 -1.67 -9.45 -20.36
C LEU A 423 -0.45 -9.90 -19.53
N VAL A 424 0.71 -9.98 -20.20
CA VAL A 424 2.02 -10.10 -19.57
C VAL A 424 2.69 -8.72 -19.62
N ARG A 425 3.14 -8.25 -18.47
CA ARG A 425 3.84 -6.97 -18.31
C ARG A 425 5.34 -7.18 -18.39
N VAL A 426 6.01 -6.29 -19.10
CA VAL A 426 7.47 -6.18 -19.14
C VAL A 426 7.84 -4.85 -18.52
N TYR A 427 8.77 -4.89 -17.59
CA TYR A 427 9.38 -3.73 -16.95
C TYR A 427 10.89 -3.85 -17.10
N ALA A 428 11.59 -2.78 -17.41
CA ALA A 428 13.04 -2.72 -17.29
C ALA A 428 13.45 -1.36 -16.75
N GLU A 429 14.52 -1.34 -15.97
CA GLU A 429 15.07 -0.12 -15.40
C GLU A 429 16.59 -0.17 -15.38
N ALA A 430 17.22 0.95 -15.68
CA ALA A 430 18.66 1.18 -15.59
C ALA A 430 18.93 2.69 -15.44
N ARG A 431 20.15 3.07 -15.01
CA ARG A 431 20.62 4.45 -15.13
C ARG A 431 20.84 4.86 -16.59
N ASP A 432 21.26 3.94 -17.45
CA ASP A 432 21.35 4.15 -18.88
C ASP A 432 20.02 3.82 -19.57
N GLY A 433 19.38 4.86 -20.12
CA GLY A 433 18.09 4.71 -20.80
C GLY A 433 18.12 3.85 -22.05
N GLU A 434 19.25 3.80 -22.79
CA GLU A 434 19.43 2.88 -23.93
C GLU A 434 19.47 1.44 -23.43
N ARG A 435 20.16 1.19 -22.32
CA ARG A 435 20.22 -0.13 -21.68
C ARG A 435 18.85 -0.60 -21.19
N ALA A 436 18.08 0.26 -20.53
CA ALA A 436 16.73 -0.06 -20.11
C ALA A 436 15.81 -0.41 -21.29
N ALA A 437 15.90 0.38 -22.37
CA ALA A 437 15.13 0.14 -23.61
C ALA A 437 15.54 -1.18 -24.29
N GLU A 438 16.83 -1.48 -24.39
CA GLU A 438 17.34 -2.75 -24.95
C GLU A 438 16.80 -3.98 -24.19
N LEU A 439 16.84 -3.93 -22.85
CA LEU A 439 16.36 -5.03 -22.02
C LEU A 439 14.85 -5.21 -22.15
N ALA A 440 14.08 -4.11 -22.12
CA ALA A 440 12.64 -4.16 -22.29
C ALA A 440 12.22 -4.69 -23.66
N GLU A 441 12.84 -4.20 -24.74
CA GLU A 441 12.53 -4.61 -26.11
C GLU A 441 12.88 -6.08 -26.35
N GLY A 442 14.06 -6.55 -25.88
CA GLY A 442 14.47 -7.94 -26.02
C GLY A 442 13.51 -8.92 -25.34
N MET A 443 13.00 -8.58 -24.15
CA MET A 443 11.98 -9.36 -23.46
C MET A 443 10.63 -9.25 -24.17
N TYR A 444 10.22 -8.06 -24.58
CA TYR A 444 8.98 -7.82 -25.32
C TYR A 444 8.90 -8.62 -26.63
N GLU A 445 9.96 -8.57 -27.47
CA GLU A 445 10.06 -9.36 -28.70
C GLU A 445 9.96 -10.87 -28.42
N THR A 446 10.59 -11.34 -27.34
CA THR A 446 10.52 -12.73 -26.92
C THR A 446 9.07 -13.16 -26.67
N LEU A 447 8.29 -12.34 -25.95
CA LEU A 447 6.88 -12.63 -25.65
C LEU A 447 5.99 -12.56 -26.90
N VAL A 448 6.18 -11.53 -27.75
CA VAL A 448 5.38 -11.33 -28.98
C VAL A 448 5.60 -12.48 -29.96
N ASN A 449 6.84 -12.94 -30.15
CA ASN A 449 7.16 -14.05 -31.02
C ASN A 449 6.53 -15.36 -30.53
N ALA A 450 6.62 -15.65 -29.23
CA ALA A 450 6.01 -16.84 -28.63
C ALA A 450 4.49 -16.83 -28.73
N LYS A 451 3.85 -15.65 -28.52
CA LYS A 451 2.41 -15.49 -28.74
C LYS A 451 1.99 -15.81 -30.17
N ALA A 452 2.78 -15.35 -31.15
CA ALA A 452 2.47 -15.57 -32.58
C ALA A 452 2.60 -17.03 -33.03
N GLU A 453 3.31 -17.86 -32.27
CA GLU A 453 3.54 -19.30 -32.54
C GLU A 453 2.53 -20.19 -31.78
N ALA A 454 1.76 -19.66 -30.83
CA ALA A 454 0.81 -20.38 -29.99
C ALA A 454 -0.59 -20.45 -30.62
#